data_124e17668ae7122e4cb01a7a02934a4a
#
_entry.id   124e17668ae7122e4cb01a7a02934a4a
#
_cell.length_a   1.000
_cell.length_b   1.000
_cell.length_c   1.000
_cell.angle_alpha   90.00
_cell.angle_beta   90.00
_cell.angle_gamma   90.00
#
_symmetry.space_group_name_H-M   'P 1'
#
loop_
_entity.id
_entity.type
_entity.pdbx_description
1 polymer ?
#
loop_
_entity_poly.entity_id
_entity_poly.type
_entity_poly.pdbx_seq_one_letter_code
_entity_poly.pdbx_strand_id
1 'polypeptide(L)'
;MSKRFLPITLVSALAIGSLTWSTTNEDALAKEKSQKSPEIRNVIFLIGDGMGVSYTSAYRYLKDNPATSVAERTEFDKYLVGQQMTYPEDSAQNITDSASAATAMSAGVKTYNAAIAVDNDKSEVKTVLEAAKERGKATGLVATSEITHATPASFGAHDESRKNMNAIADDYYKELINGKHKIDVLLGGGKSNFVRPDIDLTKAFKKDGYSYVTDKNQMLKDKNKQVLGLFAPEGLPKMIDRPNETPSLKDMTNSAIQRLNKDKDGFFLMVEGSQVDWAGHDNDIVGAMSEMEDFEKAYKAAIEFAKKDKHTLVVATADHSTGGFSIGAKGIYNWFGEPIKAAKRTPDFMADAIVKGADVEKTLKQYIDQNKVKLTNDEIKTVSDAAKTKNVTNIDNAIEAIFDNRTNTAWTTGGHTGEDVPVYAYGPYKERFAGQVDNTDQAKIIFDLLKKR
;
A
#
# COMPACT_ATOMS: atom_id res chain seq x y z
N MET A 1 35.29 -32.40 -61.29
CA MET A 1 35.26 -31.03 -61.87
C MET A 1 35.67 -30.03 -60.83
N SER A 2 36.93 -29.56 -60.98
CA SER A 2 37.59 -28.64 -60.02
C SER A 2 37.05 -27.19 -60.23
N LYS A 3 36.69 -26.48 -59.15
CA LYS A 3 36.50 -25.02 -59.17
C LYS A 3 37.55 -24.41 -58.24
N ARG A 4 38.43 -23.61 -58.86
CA ARG A 4 39.54 -22.88 -58.25
C ARG A 4 39.00 -21.69 -57.42
N PHE A 5 39.53 -21.50 -56.22
CA PHE A 5 39.39 -20.26 -55.42
C PHE A 5 40.51 -19.27 -55.81
N LEU A 6 40.20 -18.06 -56.10
CA LEU A 6 41.14 -16.91 -56.17
C LEU A 6 41.18 -16.19 -54.81
N PRO A 7 42.36 -15.80 -54.32
CA PRO A 7 42.47 -14.97 -53.13
C PRO A 7 42.36 -13.49 -53.52
N ILE A 8 41.48 -12.76 -52.80
CA ILE A 8 41.42 -11.29 -52.86
C ILE A 8 42.36 -10.76 -51.79
N THR A 9 43.40 -10.06 -52.22
CA THR A 9 44.35 -9.34 -51.36
C THR A 9 43.75 -7.99 -50.99
N LEU A 10 43.46 -7.75 -49.71
CA LEU A 10 43.05 -6.46 -49.21
C LEU A 10 44.30 -5.70 -48.75
N VAL A 11 44.57 -4.57 -49.41
CA VAL A 11 45.60 -3.62 -49.02
C VAL A 11 45.00 -2.67 -47.95
N SER A 12 45.53 -2.73 -46.75
CA SER A 12 45.19 -1.83 -45.66
C SER A 12 46.08 -0.57 -45.72
N ALA A 13 45.49 0.56 -46.02
CA ALA A 13 46.13 1.87 -45.84
C ALA A 13 45.97 2.31 -44.39
N LEU A 14 47.05 2.38 -43.63
CA LEU A 14 47.09 3.05 -42.33
C LEU A 14 47.14 4.56 -42.53
N ALA A 15 46.08 5.25 -42.20
CA ALA A 15 46.07 6.71 -41.99
C ALA A 15 46.30 6.97 -40.50
N ILE A 16 47.46 7.51 -40.16
CA ILE A 16 47.75 8.01 -38.80
C ILE A 16 47.07 9.38 -38.65
N GLY A 17 45.89 9.37 -38.07
CA GLY A 17 45.21 10.58 -37.58
C GLY A 17 45.51 10.78 -36.11
N SER A 18 46.33 11.75 -35.76
CA SER A 18 46.55 12.18 -34.41
C SER A 18 45.24 12.76 -33.83
N LEU A 19 44.57 12.00 -32.97
CA LEU A 19 43.37 12.46 -32.27
C LEU A 19 43.76 13.29 -31.04
N THR A 20 43.38 14.54 -31.06
CA THR A 20 43.15 15.38 -29.89
C THR A 20 41.84 14.92 -29.19
N TRP A 21 41.94 13.89 -28.40
CA TRP A 21 40.81 13.31 -27.67
C TRP A 21 41.11 13.34 -26.15
N SER A 22 41.07 14.54 -25.57
CA SER A 22 41.23 14.59 -24.09
C SER A 22 40.62 15.77 -23.34
N THR A 23 39.78 16.61 -23.96
CA THR A 23 39.21 17.73 -23.18
C THR A 23 37.68 17.73 -23.05
N THR A 24 36.94 16.92 -23.80
CA THR A 24 35.48 16.96 -23.77
C THR A 24 34.85 16.01 -22.74
N ASN A 25 35.52 14.94 -22.36
CA ASN A 25 34.96 13.97 -21.39
C ASN A 25 35.15 14.39 -19.92
N GLU A 26 36.26 15.05 -19.58
CA GLU A 26 36.47 15.57 -18.23
C GLU A 26 35.56 16.76 -17.91
N ASP A 27 35.31 17.64 -18.88
CA ASP A 27 34.36 18.74 -18.70
C ASP A 27 32.91 18.29 -18.64
N ALA A 28 32.52 17.21 -19.32
CA ALA A 28 31.19 16.60 -19.20
C ALA A 28 31.00 15.92 -17.84
N LEU A 29 32.01 15.16 -17.39
CA LEU A 29 32.04 14.53 -16.05
C LEU A 29 32.14 15.57 -14.92
N ALA A 30 32.83 16.69 -15.13
CA ALA A 30 32.93 17.78 -14.17
C ALA A 30 31.61 18.59 -14.10
N LYS A 31 30.89 18.75 -15.22
CA LYS A 31 29.56 19.36 -15.25
C LYS A 31 28.50 18.47 -14.58
N GLU A 32 28.59 17.16 -14.70
CA GLU A 32 27.70 16.24 -13.98
C GLU A 32 27.95 16.27 -12.45
N LYS A 33 29.19 16.48 -12.00
CA LYS A 33 29.55 16.62 -10.58
C LYS A 33 29.17 17.96 -9.96
N SER A 34 28.79 18.97 -10.74
CA SER A 34 28.41 20.29 -10.22
C SER A 34 26.90 20.52 -10.08
N GLN A 35 26.05 19.56 -10.48
CA GLN A 35 24.65 19.64 -10.13
C GLN A 35 24.50 19.40 -8.62
N LYS A 36 24.13 20.47 -7.89
CA LYS A 36 23.76 20.38 -6.48
C LYS A 36 22.75 19.24 -6.33
N SER A 37 23.07 18.25 -5.50
CA SER A 37 22.12 17.16 -5.23
C SER A 37 20.73 17.74 -4.91
N PRO A 38 19.66 17.24 -5.51
CA PRO A 38 18.33 17.80 -5.28
C PRO A 38 17.99 17.72 -3.78
N GLU A 39 17.49 18.82 -3.23
CA GLU A 39 17.06 18.90 -1.85
C GLU A 39 15.79 18.07 -1.66
N ILE A 40 15.75 17.19 -0.65
CA ILE A 40 14.53 16.53 -0.20
C ILE A 40 14.00 17.24 1.03
N ARG A 41 12.74 17.69 0.95
CA ARG A 41 12.01 18.23 2.09
C ARG A 41 10.96 17.26 2.61
N ASN A 42 10.31 16.56 1.71
CA ASN A 42 9.19 15.68 2.04
C ASN A 42 9.45 14.25 1.60
N VAL A 43 8.98 13.31 2.40
CA VAL A 43 8.91 11.88 2.05
C VAL A 43 7.47 11.42 2.23
N ILE A 44 6.90 10.81 1.20
CA ILE A 44 5.62 10.10 1.27
C ILE A 44 5.91 8.64 0.99
N PHE A 45 5.66 7.78 1.98
CA PHE A 45 5.87 6.36 1.92
C PHE A 45 4.53 5.64 1.93
N LEU A 46 4.20 4.94 0.84
CA LEU A 46 2.92 4.25 0.70
C LEU A 46 3.12 2.73 0.78
N ILE A 47 2.24 2.03 1.49
CA ILE A 47 2.24 0.58 1.62
C ILE A 47 0.87 0.07 1.20
N GLY A 48 0.82 -0.76 0.16
CA GLY A 48 -0.34 -1.60 -0.14
C GLY A 48 -0.17 -2.92 0.60
N ASP A 49 -0.84 -3.05 1.74
CA ASP A 49 -0.75 -4.25 2.57
C ASP A 49 -1.23 -5.46 1.77
N GLY A 50 -0.43 -6.53 1.73
CA GLY A 50 -0.72 -7.75 0.98
C GLY A 50 -0.66 -7.63 -0.55
N MET A 51 -0.24 -6.48 -1.09
CA MET A 51 -0.25 -6.16 -2.52
C MET A 51 0.93 -6.79 -3.27
N GLY A 52 0.92 -8.10 -3.44
CA GLY A 52 1.89 -8.81 -4.30
C GLY A 52 1.73 -8.48 -5.79
N VAL A 53 2.67 -8.99 -6.61
CA VAL A 53 2.70 -8.74 -8.06
C VAL A 53 1.41 -9.16 -8.77
N SER A 54 0.75 -10.22 -8.31
CA SER A 54 -0.50 -10.69 -8.90
C SER A 54 -1.61 -9.65 -8.81
N TYR A 55 -1.69 -8.91 -7.71
CA TYR A 55 -2.69 -7.85 -7.51
C TYR A 55 -2.51 -6.70 -8.49
N THR A 56 -1.29 -6.21 -8.66
CA THR A 56 -1.01 -5.14 -9.62
C THR A 56 -1.23 -5.56 -11.05
N SER A 57 -0.93 -6.82 -11.38
CA SER A 57 -1.15 -7.40 -12.71
C SER A 57 -2.63 -7.58 -13.00
N ALA A 58 -3.41 -8.15 -12.07
CA ALA A 58 -4.87 -8.28 -12.19
C ALA A 58 -5.56 -6.93 -12.35
N TYR A 59 -5.14 -5.95 -11.53
CA TYR A 59 -5.66 -4.60 -11.60
C TYR A 59 -5.39 -3.93 -12.95
N ARG A 60 -4.23 -4.17 -13.57
CA ARG A 60 -3.92 -3.73 -14.92
C ARG A 60 -4.88 -4.35 -15.95
N TYR A 61 -5.10 -5.67 -15.89
CA TYR A 61 -6.07 -6.34 -16.78
C TYR A 61 -7.51 -5.87 -16.54
N LEU A 62 -7.88 -5.59 -15.29
CA LEU A 62 -9.22 -5.06 -14.98
C LEU A 62 -9.47 -3.69 -15.60
N LYS A 63 -8.43 -2.84 -15.66
CA LYS A 63 -8.51 -1.48 -16.23
C LYS A 63 -8.27 -1.44 -17.73
N ASP A 64 -7.77 -2.51 -18.30
CA ASP A 64 -7.43 -2.59 -19.70
C ASP A 64 -8.63 -2.33 -20.60
N ASN A 65 -8.38 -1.68 -21.72
CA ASN A 65 -9.35 -1.51 -22.79
C ASN A 65 -9.13 -2.60 -23.85
N PRO A 66 -9.98 -3.63 -23.92
CA PRO A 66 -9.78 -4.75 -24.84
C PRO A 66 -9.89 -4.36 -26.33
N ALA A 67 -10.26 -3.12 -26.65
CA ALA A 67 -10.26 -2.62 -28.01
C ALA A 67 -8.89 -2.12 -28.50
N THR A 68 -7.90 -2.01 -27.62
CA THR A 68 -6.52 -1.62 -27.96
C THR A 68 -5.63 -2.87 -28.10
N SER A 69 -4.52 -2.73 -28.80
CA SER A 69 -3.58 -3.84 -29.04
C SER A 69 -2.51 -3.98 -27.94
N VAL A 70 -2.52 -3.07 -26.96
CA VAL A 70 -1.55 -3.03 -25.84
C VAL A 70 -2.30 -2.78 -24.55
N ALA A 71 -1.86 -3.43 -23.47
CA ALA A 71 -2.43 -3.20 -22.16
C ALA A 71 -2.07 -1.79 -21.64
N GLU A 72 -3.07 -1.04 -21.19
CA GLU A 72 -2.88 0.29 -20.62
C GLU A 72 -2.14 0.20 -19.28
N ARG A 73 -1.16 1.10 -19.11
CA ARG A 73 -0.38 1.19 -17.88
C ARG A 73 -1.19 1.84 -16.76
N THR A 74 -1.18 1.23 -15.59
CA THR A 74 -1.67 1.83 -14.35
C THR A 74 -0.72 2.94 -13.87
N GLU A 75 -1.10 3.68 -12.83
CA GLU A 75 -0.17 4.64 -12.22
C GLU A 75 1.04 3.92 -11.58
N PHE A 76 0.87 2.70 -11.08
CA PHE A 76 1.97 1.88 -10.56
C PHE A 76 3.01 1.58 -11.64
N ASP A 77 2.58 1.10 -12.81
CA ASP A 77 3.47 0.70 -13.91
C ASP A 77 4.40 1.82 -14.40
N LYS A 78 3.99 3.09 -14.22
CA LYS A 78 4.77 4.25 -14.67
C LYS A 78 6.02 4.50 -13.84
N TYR A 79 6.05 4.00 -12.60
CA TYR A 79 7.08 4.33 -11.62
C TYR A 79 7.70 3.10 -10.96
N LEU A 80 7.50 1.91 -11.53
CA LEU A 80 8.17 0.70 -11.09
C LEU A 80 9.69 0.87 -11.22
N VAL A 81 10.42 0.63 -10.13
CA VAL A 81 11.88 0.74 -10.09
C VAL A 81 12.57 -0.58 -9.71
N GLY A 82 11.87 -1.49 -9.05
CA GLY A 82 12.45 -2.76 -8.63
C GLY A 82 11.48 -3.60 -7.82
N GLN A 83 12.02 -4.46 -6.99
CA GLN A 83 11.31 -5.31 -6.06
C GLN A 83 12.09 -5.47 -4.75
N GLN A 84 11.42 -5.91 -3.68
CA GLN A 84 12.04 -6.12 -2.39
C GLN A 84 11.74 -7.50 -1.82
N MET A 85 12.69 -8.03 -1.07
CA MET A 85 12.56 -9.22 -0.23
C MET A 85 11.83 -8.85 1.06
N THR A 86 10.97 -9.75 1.56
CA THR A 86 10.05 -9.45 2.67
C THR A 86 10.28 -10.29 3.92
N TYR A 87 11.16 -11.30 3.91
CA TYR A 87 11.36 -12.25 5.00
C TYR A 87 11.59 -11.58 6.38
N PRO A 88 11.04 -12.14 7.49
CA PRO A 88 11.28 -11.69 8.85
C PRO A 88 12.59 -12.26 9.42
N GLU A 89 13.04 -11.80 10.57
CA GLU A 89 14.02 -12.47 11.42
C GLU A 89 13.31 -13.25 12.51
N ASP A 90 12.65 -14.34 12.11
CA ASP A 90 11.87 -15.21 12.99
C ASP A 90 12.39 -16.64 12.87
N SER A 91 12.73 -17.26 14.01
CA SER A 91 13.28 -18.62 14.04
C SER A 91 12.29 -19.71 13.68
N ALA A 92 11.00 -19.43 13.75
CA ALA A 92 9.92 -20.37 13.49
C ALA A 92 9.23 -20.15 12.13
N GLN A 93 9.33 -18.95 11.57
CA GLN A 93 8.59 -18.54 10.38
C GLN A 93 9.47 -17.75 9.42
N ASN A 94 9.46 -18.09 8.13
CA ASN A 94 10.19 -17.37 7.09
C ASN A 94 9.29 -16.54 6.15
N ILE A 95 7.99 -16.54 6.41
CA ILE A 95 7.02 -15.65 5.78
C ILE A 95 6.64 -14.58 6.79
N THR A 96 6.72 -13.32 6.38
CA THR A 96 6.50 -12.18 7.25
C THR A 96 5.02 -11.95 7.54
N ASP A 97 4.72 -11.36 8.71
CA ASP A 97 3.50 -10.61 8.92
C ASP A 97 3.71 -9.11 8.67
N SER A 98 2.62 -8.33 8.68
CA SER A 98 2.69 -6.88 8.42
C SER A 98 3.51 -6.14 9.49
N ALA A 99 3.55 -6.61 10.74
CA ALA A 99 4.26 -5.96 11.83
C ALA A 99 5.78 -6.01 11.63
N SER A 100 6.33 -7.20 11.40
CA SER A 100 7.77 -7.38 11.17
C SER A 100 8.21 -6.74 9.84
N ALA A 101 7.39 -6.83 8.78
CA ALA A 101 7.68 -6.17 7.51
C ALA A 101 7.66 -4.64 7.62
N ALA A 102 6.65 -4.06 8.28
CA ALA A 102 6.58 -2.62 8.49
C ALA A 102 7.69 -2.13 9.44
N THR A 103 8.08 -2.90 10.46
CA THR A 103 9.25 -2.61 11.30
C THR A 103 10.52 -2.57 10.47
N ALA A 104 10.72 -3.52 9.56
CA ALA A 104 11.86 -3.49 8.65
C ALA A 104 11.87 -2.23 7.77
N MET A 105 10.72 -1.82 7.23
CA MET A 105 10.56 -0.64 6.38
C MET A 105 10.59 0.68 7.14
N SER A 106 10.30 0.70 8.44
CA SER A 106 10.30 1.91 9.26
C SER A 106 11.60 2.13 10.02
N ALA A 107 12.25 1.05 10.49
CA ALA A 107 13.42 1.12 11.35
C ALA A 107 14.73 0.59 10.70
N GLY A 108 14.62 -0.15 9.59
CA GLY A 108 15.78 -0.68 8.88
C GLY A 108 16.42 -1.90 9.54
N VAL A 109 15.68 -2.58 10.39
CA VAL A 109 16.10 -3.81 11.08
C VAL A 109 15.07 -4.91 10.84
N LYS A 110 15.53 -6.16 10.77
CA LYS A 110 14.64 -7.33 10.79
C LYS A 110 14.23 -7.64 12.21
N THR A 111 13.05 -8.25 12.37
CA THR A 111 12.52 -8.69 13.66
C THR A 111 11.58 -9.86 13.50
N TYR A 112 11.10 -10.42 14.60
CA TYR A 112 10.13 -11.52 14.64
C TYR A 112 8.71 -11.05 14.25
N ASN A 113 7.89 -11.98 13.79
CA ASN A 113 6.48 -11.69 13.47
C ASN A 113 5.72 -11.15 14.69
N ALA A 114 4.84 -10.20 14.47
CA ALA A 114 4.06 -9.42 15.44
C ALA A 114 4.80 -8.29 16.17
N ALA A 115 6.10 -8.08 16.00
CA ALA A 115 6.88 -7.01 16.63
C ALA A 115 6.56 -5.64 16.03
N ILE A 116 6.32 -4.66 16.87
CA ILE A 116 6.06 -3.26 16.50
C ILE A 116 7.28 -2.42 16.86
N ALA A 117 8.11 -2.07 15.88
CA ALA A 117 9.34 -1.28 16.03
C ALA A 117 10.20 -1.65 17.24
N VAL A 118 10.33 -2.94 17.49
CA VAL A 118 11.28 -3.54 18.42
C VAL A 118 12.11 -4.60 17.71
N ASP A 119 13.35 -4.83 18.17
CA ASP A 119 14.22 -5.90 17.66
C ASP A 119 13.93 -7.26 18.33
N ASN A 120 14.74 -8.27 18.02
CA ASN A 120 14.58 -9.61 18.59
C ASN A 120 14.88 -9.68 20.10
N ASP A 121 15.59 -8.71 20.66
CA ASP A 121 15.80 -8.54 22.10
C ASP A 121 14.68 -7.72 22.76
N LYS A 122 13.64 -7.34 21.98
CA LYS A 122 12.50 -6.50 22.38
C LYS A 122 12.90 -5.08 22.75
N SER A 123 14.06 -4.63 22.30
CA SER A 123 14.51 -3.26 22.45
C SER A 123 13.86 -2.38 21.38
N GLU A 124 13.41 -1.21 21.78
CA GLU A 124 12.87 -0.20 20.85
C GLU A 124 13.88 0.19 19.78
N VAL A 125 13.45 0.23 18.52
CA VAL A 125 14.27 0.64 17.39
C VAL A 125 13.72 1.91 16.75
N LYS A 126 14.58 2.91 16.59
CA LYS A 126 14.19 4.22 16.05
C LYS A 126 13.59 4.09 14.65
N THR A 127 12.45 4.73 14.44
CA THR A 127 11.76 4.77 13.15
C THR A 127 12.13 6.01 12.32
N VAL A 128 11.90 5.94 11.01
CA VAL A 128 12.09 7.08 10.08
C VAL A 128 11.11 8.23 10.40
N LEU A 129 9.93 7.94 10.93
CA LEU A 129 8.97 8.95 11.39
C LEU A 129 9.53 9.73 12.57
N GLU A 130 10.08 9.04 13.55
CA GLU A 130 10.74 9.67 14.72
C GLU A 130 11.95 10.49 14.31
N ALA A 131 12.79 9.94 13.42
CA ALA A 131 13.93 10.68 12.90
C ALA A 131 13.53 11.94 12.12
N ALA A 132 12.40 11.91 11.41
CA ALA A 132 11.86 13.10 10.76
C ALA A 132 11.37 14.12 11.80
N LYS A 133 10.64 13.66 12.83
CA LYS A 133 10.15 14.53 13.91
C LYS A 133 11.28 15.17 14.70
N GLU A 134 12.34 14.44 15.04
CA GLU A 134 13.55 14.98 15.70
C GLU A 134 14.18 16.13 14.90
N ARG A 135 14.03 16.12 13.57
CA ARG A 135 14.52 17.18 12.67
C ARG A 135 13.53 18.33 12.47
N GLY A 136 12.47 18.37 13.27
CA GLY A 136 11.46 19.42 13.21
C GLY A 136 10.43 19.27 12.08
N LYS A 137 10.46 18.16 11.33
CA LYS A 137 9.48 17.92 10.27
C LYS A 137 8.11 17.57 10.85
N ALA A 138 7.05 17.94 10.13
CA ALA A 138 5.72 17.43 10.41
C ALA A 138 5.61 15.95 10.04
N THR A 139 4.76 15.20 10.75
CA THR A 139 4.65 13.75 10.60
C THR A 139 3.19 13.31 10.54
N GLY A 140 2.91 12.27 9.75
CA GLY A 140 1.55 11.75 9.60
C GLY A 140 1.48 10.27 9.31
N LEU A 141 0.39 9.66 9.77
CA LEU A 141 -0.02 8.29 9.49
C LEU A 141 -1.44 8.29 8.94
N VAL A 142 -1.66 7.57 7.86
CA VAL A 142 -2.96 7.38 7.20
C VAL A 142 -3.13 5.90 6.90
N ALA A 143 -4.27 5.31 7.25
CA ALA A 143 -4.56 3.90 7.00
C ALA A 143 -6.05 3.65 6.74
N THR A 144 -6.40 2.58 6.05
CA THR A 144 -7.78 2.10 5.93
C THR A 144 -8.15 1.04 6.97
N SER A 145 -7.17 0.54 7.73
CA SER A 145 -7.35 -0.25 8.96
C SER A 145 -7.60 0.65 10.18
N GLU A 146 -7.59 0.07 11.38
CA GLU A 146 -7.34 0.81 12.61
C GLU A 146 -6.01 1.54 12.49
N ILE A 147 -5.96 2.80 12.86
CA ILE A 147 -4.71 3.57 12.83
C ILE A 147 -3.66 3.01 13.80
N THR A 148 -4.06 2.13 14.70
CA THR A 148 -3.22 1.36 15.62
C THR A 148 -2.87 -0.04 15.13
N HIS A 149 -3.28 -0.41 13.90
CA HIS A 149 -2.93 -1.69 13.28
C HIS A 149 -1.42 -1.79 13.01
N ALA A 150 -0.94 -2.97 12.73
CA ALA A 150 0.49 -3.30 12.67
C ALA A 150 1.32 -2.33 11.82
N THR A 151 0.89 -2.01 10.61
CA THR A 151 1.66 -1.20 9.67
C THR A 151 1.83 0.24 10.14
N PRO A 152 0.76 1.02 10.43
CA PRO A 152 0.95 2.36 10.98
C PRO A 152 1.61 2.36 12.35
N ALA A 153 1.33 1.34 13.20
CA ALA A 153 1.94 1.21 14.51
C ALA A 153 3.47 1.12 14.42
N SER A 154 4.00 0.31 13.52
CA SER A 154 5.46 0.13 13.34
C SER A 154 6.21 1.40 12.90
N PHE A 155 5.51 2.46 12.49
CA PHE A 155 6.13 3.77 12.24
C PHE A 155 6.04 4.71 13.45
N GLY A 156 5.02 4.55 14.31
CA GLY A 156 4.66 5.53 15.31
C GLY A 156 4.65 5.03 16.76
N ALA A 157 4.83 3.76 17.05
CA ALA A 157 4.80 3.16 18.39
C ALA A 157 5.87 2.08 18.53
N HIS A 158 6.06 1.60 19.77
CA HIS A 158 6.94 0.49 20.10
C HIS A 158 6.20 -0.50 20.99
N ASP A 159 6.08 -1.76 20.56
CA ASP A 159 5.41 -2.80 21.35
C ASP A 159 5.91 -4.20 20.95
N GLU A 160 5.99 -5.11 21.91
CA GLU A 160 6.35 -6.50 21.65
C GLU A 160 5.31 -7.24 20.80
N SER A 161 4.07 -6.72 20.69
CA SER A 161 2.98 -7.39 19.99
C SER A 161 1.97 -6.43 19.37
N ARG A 162 1.74 -6.58 18.07
CA ARG A 162 0.70 -5.87 17.31
C ARG A 162 -0.71 -6.00 17.91
N LYS A 163 -0.93 -6.98 18.78
CA LYS A 163 -2.23 -7.21 19.44
C LYS A 163 -2.52 -6.19 20.53
N ASN A 164 -1.52 -5.46 21.00
CA ASN A 164 -1.63 -4.49 22.09
C ASN A 164 -2.13 -3.12 21.59
N MET A 165 -3.15 -3.09 20.73
CA MET A 165 -3.62 -1.87 20.04
C MET A 165 -3.99 -0.73 21.00
N ASN A 166 -4.45 -1.03 22.22
CA ASN A 166 -4.73 -0.03 23.23
C ASN A 166 -3.45 0.65 23.75
N ALA A 167 -2.38 -0.13 23.99
CA ALA A 167 -1.07 0.39 24.37
C ALA A 167 -0.48 1.24 23.24
N ILE A 168 -0.58 0.78 21.99
CA ILE A 168 -0.16 1.52 20.80
C ILE A 168 -0.87 2.88 20.70
N ALA A 169 -2.20 2.92 20.98
CA ALA A 169 -2.94 4.19 21.02
C ALA A 169 -2.44 5.12 22.14
N ASP A 170 -2.06 4.54 23.28
CA ASP A 170 -1.47 5.28 24.41
C ASP A 170 -0.10 5.87 24.03
N ASP A 171 0.76 5.11 23.34
CA ASP A 171 2.07 5.57 22.88
C ASP A 171 1.95 6.74 21.91
N TYR A 172 1.00 6.70 20.98
CA TYR A 172 0.73 7.83 20.07
C TYR A 172 0.44 9.13 20.80
N TYR A 173 -0.17 9.05 21.99
CA TYR A 173 -0.47 10.21 22.81
C TYR A 173 0.65 10.57 23.79
N LYS A 174 1.23 9.57 24.49
CA LYS A 174 2.12 9.78 25.61
C LYS A 174 3.57 10.09 25.20
N GLU A 175 4.02 9.51 24.09
CA GLU A 175 5.41 9.69 23.66
C GLU A 175 5.61 11.01 22.94
N LEU A 176 6.57 11.78 23.44
CA LEU A 176 6.88 13.10 22.94
C LEU A 176 8.30 13.17 22.39
N ILE A 177 8.49 13.83 21.26
CA ILE A 177 9.79 14.17 20.70
C ILE A 177 9.95 15.68 20.76
N ASN A 178 11.02 16.13 21.41
CA ASN A 178 11.29 17.56 21.66
C ASN A 178 10.09 18.29 22.31
N GLY A 179 9.38 17.61 23.22
CA GLY A 179 8.23 18.14 23.95
C GLY A 179 6.94 18.28 23.11
N LYS A 180 6.89 17.67 21.94
CA LYS A 180 5.71 17.67 21.04
C LYS A 180 5.28 16.23 20.75
N HIS A 181 4.00 16.01 20.52
CA HIS A 181 3.51 14.73 20.00
C HIS A 181 4.28 14.35 18.74
N LYS A 182 4.65 13.08 18.65
CA LYS A 182 5.47 12.60 17.52
C LYS A 182 4.70 12.52 16.19
N ILE A 183 3.37 12.51 16.20
CA ILE A 183 2.52 12.40 15.01
C ILE A 183 1.54 13.57 14.95
N ASP A 184 1.62 14.42 13.93
CA ASP A 184 0.74 15.57 13.77
C ASP A 184 -0.60 15.22 13.11
N VAL A 185 -0.62 14.21 12.24
CA VAL A 185 -1.81 13.78 11.50
C VAL A 185 -2.01 12.29 11.65
N LEU A 186 -3.13 11.90 12.24
CA LEU A 186 -3.59 10.51 12.40
C LEU A 186 -4.96 10.39 11.74
N LEU A 187 -5.07 9.63 10.64
CA LEU A 187 -6.33 9.42 9.90
C LEU A 187 -6.54 7.93 9.61
N GLY A 188 -7.62 7.35 10.11
CA GLY A 188 -7.95 5.93 9.89
C GLY A 188 -9.19 5.47 10.62
N GLY A 189 -9.30 4.18 10.85
CA GLY A 189 -10.25 3.56 11.75
C GLY A 189 -9.71 3.46 13.19
N GLY A 190 -10.31 2.61 14.02
CA GLY A 190 -9.82 2.25 15.34
C GLY A 190 -10.29 3.13 16.49
N LYS A 191 -11.44 3.79 16.34
CA LYS A 191 -12.02 4.60 17.43
C LYS A 191 -12.11 3.84 18.75
N SER A 192 -12.35 2.51 18.70
CA SER A 192 -12.47 1.67 19.89
C SER A 192 -11.19 1.65 20.75
N ASN A 193 -10.01 1.82 20.12
CA ASN A 193 -8.72 1.85 20.83
C ASN A 193 -8.44 3.20 21.52
N PHE A 194 -9.07 4.27 21.07
CA PHE A 194 -8.91 5.63 21.62
C PHE A 194 -10.01 6.02 22.62
N VAL A 195 -11.20 5.44 22.50
CA VAL A 195 -12.34 5.70 23.39
C VAL A 195 -12.66 4.42 24.13
N ARG A 196 -12.06 4.29 25.31
CA ARG A 196 -12.13 3.11 26.16
C ARG A 196 -12.83 3.44 27.49
N PRO A 197 -13.27 2.43 28.27
CA PRO A 197 -13.85 2.67 29.60
C PRO A 197 -12.92 3.37 30.60
N ASP A 198 -11.60 3.15 30.45
CA ASP A 198 -10.55 3.69 31.33
C ASP A 198 -10.07 5.07 30.88
N ILE A 199 -10.10 5.37 29.58
CA ILE A 199 -9.58 6.61 29.02
C ILE A 199 -10.25 7.01 27.71
N ASP A 200 -10.40 8.31 27.50
CA ASP A 200 -10.82 8.90 26.22
C ASP A 200 -9.68 9.76 25.66
N LEU A 201 -8.82 9.14 24.85
CA LEU A 201 -7.68 9.81 24.24
C LEU A 201 -8.10 10.91 23.25
N THR A 202 -9.31 10.84 22.68
CA THR A 202 -9.79 11.90 21.77
C THR A 202 -9.95 13.24 22.50
N LYS A 203 -10.37 13.19 23.76
CA LYS A 203 -10.43 14.38 24.61
C LYS A 203 -9.03 14.89 24.97
N ALA A 204 -8.09 13.98 25.23
CA ALA A 204 -6.71 14.33 25.55
C ALA A 204 -6.04 15.03 24.35
N PHE A 205 -6.09 14.46 23.16
CA PHE A 205 -5.59 15.09 21.93
C PHE A 205 -6.22 16.46 21.65
N LYS A 206 -7.54 16.59 21.88
CA LYS A 206 -8.22 17.89 21.73
C LYS A 206 -7.70 18.94 22.72
N LYS A 207 -7.44 18.56 23.96
CA LYS A 207 -6.86 19.45 24.99
C LYS A 207 -5.48 19.95 24.57
N ASP A 208 -4.72 19.12 23.85
CA ASP A 208 -3.38 19.45 23.36
C ASP A 208 -3.39 20.11 21.98
N GLY A 209 -4.59 20.54 21.50
CA GLY A 209 -4.74 21.39 20.32
C GLY A 209 -5.07 20.65 19.02
N TYR A 210 -5.27 19.32 19.04
CA TYR A 210 -5.70 18.58 17.85
C TYR A 210 -7.18 18.84 17.55
N SER A 211 -7.52 18.90 16.27
CA SER A 211 -8.89 18.66 15.85
C SER A 211 -9.21 17.19 15.94
N TYR A 212 -10.42 16.86 16.38
CA TYR A 212 -10.96 15.50 16.29
C TYR A 212 -12.11 15.48 15.30
N VAL A 213 -12.01 14.63 14.28
CA VAL A 213 -12.98 14.50 13.19
C VAL A 213 -13.40 13.03 13.02
N THR A 214 -14.68 12.82 12.69
CA THR A 214 -15.28 11.48 12.63
C THR A 214 -15.95 11.17 11.29
N ASP A 215 -15.98 12.13 10.39
CA ASP A 215 -16.51 11.94 9.05
C ASP A 215 -15.73 12.77 8.00
N LYS A 216 -15.94 12.45 6.73
CA LYS A 216 -15.32 13.10 5.58
C LYS A 216 -15.56 14.60 5.54
N ASN A 217 -16.78 15.04 5.82
CA ASN A 217 -17.13 16.46 5.72
C ASN A 217 -16.42 17.29 6.81
N GLN A 218 -16.35 16.77 8.03
CA GLN A 218 -15.58 17.39 9.11
C GLN A 218 -14.10 17.46 8.74
N MET A 219 -13.51 16.36 8.26
CA MET A 219 -12.12 16.31 7.85
C MET A 219 -11.77 17.33 6.77
N LEU A 220 -12.62 17.49 5.75
CA LEU A 220 -12.38 18.39 4.63
C LEU A 220 -12.58 19.87 5.01
N LYS A 221 -13.49 20.16 5.94
CA LYS A 221 -13.75 21.53 6.44
C LYS A 221 -12.70 22.00 7.44
N ASP A 222 -12.20 21.11 8.26
CA ASP A 222 -11.18 21.41 9.26
C ASP A 222 -9.84 21.81 8.62
N LYS A 223 -9.19 22.85 9.16
CA LYS A 223 -7.94 23.40 8.64
C LYS A 223 -6.77 23.38 9.62
N ASN A 224 -6.98 22.76 10.79
CA ASN A 224 -5.91 22.61 11.77
C ASN A 224 -4.76 21.80 11.19
N LYS A 225 -3.52 22.11 11.59
CA LYS A 225 -2.34 21.34 11.21
C LYS A 225 -2.32 19.97 11.86
N GLN A 226 -2.80 19.87 13.09
CA GLN A 226 -2.84 18.64 13.88
C GLN A 226 -4.27 18.10 13.93
N VAL A 227 -4.43 16.83 13.57
CA VAL A 227 -5.74 16.19 13.51
C VAL A 227 -5.67 14.71 13.89
N LEU A 228 -6.65 14.29 14.68
CA LEU A 228 -7.01 12.90 14.90
C LEU A 228 -8.35 12.65 14.19
N GLY A 229 -8.34 11.85 13.14
CA GLY A 229 -9.55 11.45 12.40
C GLY A 229 -9.78 9.95 12.55
N LEU A 230 -10.86 9.58 13.23
CA LEU A 230 -11.25 8.18 13.47
C LEU A 230 -12.63 7.95 12.85
N PHE A 231 -12.67 7.28 11.70
CA PHE A 231 -13.85 7.21 10.83
C PHE A 231 -14.65 5.92 10.98
N ALA A 232 -14.16 4.97 11.76
CA ALA A 232 -14.84 3.73 12.13
C ALA A 232 -14.41 3.24 13.52
N PRO A 233 -15.22 2.38 14.19
CA PRO A 233 -14.81 1.75 15.45
C PRO A 233 -13.56 0.87 15.30
N GLU A 234 -13.51 0.10 14.22
CA GLU A 234 -12.44 -0.78 13.76
C GLU A 234 -11.88 -0.26 12.44
N GLY A 235 -11.46 -1.13 11.51
CA GLY A 235 -11.09 -0.73 10.16
C GLY A 235 -12.23 -0.08 9.38
N LEU A 236 -11.92 0.66 8.34
CA LEU A 236 -12.92 1.24 7.45
C LEU A 236 -13.61 0.13 6.64
N PRO A 237 -14.86 0.27 6.21
CA PRO A 237 -15.45 -0.65 5.23
C PRO A 237 -14.62 -0.71 3.94
N LYS A 238 -14.60 -1.87 3.26
CA LYS A 238 -13.97 -2.02 1.92
C LYS A 238 -14.50 -0.92 0.98
N MET A 239 -13.68 -0.41 0.07
CA MET A 239 -13.98 0.81 -0.71
C MET A 239 -15.32 0.75 -1.45
N ILE A 240 -15.64 -0.39 -2.05
CA ILE A 240 -16.90 -0.58 -2.79
C ILE A 240 -18.15 -0.52 -1.89
N ASP A 241 -18.00 -0.82 -0.59
CA ASP A 241 -19.05 -0.82 0.41
C ASP A 241 -19.10 0.46 1.24
N ARG A 242 -18.05 1.29 1.12
CA ARG A 242 -17.84 2.46 1.97
C ARG A 242 -18.93 3.51 1.80
N PRO A 243 -19.58 3.95 2.88
CA PRO A 243 -20.55 5.04 2.85
C PRO A 243 -19.90 6.36 2.41
N ASN A 244 -20.68 7.25 1.80
CA ASN A 244 -20.19 8.53 1.28
C ASN A 244 -19.58 9.46 2.37
N GLU A 245 -20.05 9.34 3.59
CA GLU A 245 -19.55 10.09 4.76
C GLU A 245 -18.21 9.58 5.29
N THR A 246 -17.81 8.38 4.94
CA THR A 246 -16.49 7.85 5.26
C THR A 246 -15.50 8.26 4.17
N PRO A 247 -14.35 8.85 4.51
CA PRO A 247 -13.38 9.29 3.51
C PRO A 247 -12.74 8.11 2.77
N SER A 248 -12.42 8.31 1.49
CA SER A 248 -11.54 7.41 0.74
C SER A 248 -10.08 7.56 1.20
N LEU A 249 -9.24 6.59 0.87
CA LEU A 249 -7.80 6.70 1.12
C LEU A 249 -7.20 7.93 0.42
N LYS A 250 -7.65 8.21 -0.81
CA LYS A 250 -7.28 9.44 -1.52
C LYS A 250 -7.68 10.72 -0.76
N ASP A 251 -8.89 10.77 -0.18
CA ASP A 251 -9.35 11.95 0.58
C ASP A 251 -8.48 12.16 1.81
N MET A 252 -8.17 11.09 2.55
CA MET A 252 -7.29 11.12 3.73
C MET A 252 -5.87 11.53 3.35
N THR A 253 -5.30 10.95 2.29
CA THR A 253 -3.96 11.28 1.78
C THR A 253 -3.86 12.76 1.40
N ASN A 254 -4.82 13.29 0.66
CA ASN A 254 -4.85 14.71 0.29
C ASN A 254 -4.97 15.61 1.52
N SER A 255 -5.83 15.25 2.49
CA SER A 255 -5.99 16.00 3.73
C SER A 255 -4.69 16.02 4.55
N ALA A 256 -4.00 14.88 4.66
CA ALA A 256 -2.72 14.77 5.33
C ALA A 256 -1.65 15.64 4.66
N ILE A 257 -1.45 15.50 3.34
CA ILE A 257 -0.49 16.31 2.57
C ILE A 257 -0.75 17.81 2.75
N GLN A 258 -2.02 18.26 2.62
CA GLN A 258 -2.37 19.67 2.77
C GLN A 258 -2.07 20.24 4.16
N ARG A 259 -2.17 19.44 5.22
CA ARG A 259 -1.88 19.84 6.60
C ARG A 259 -0.38 19.87 6.85
N LEU A 260 0.31 18.79 6.50
CA LEU A 260 1.74 18.60 6.73
C LEU A 260 2.60 19.55 5.90
N ASN A 261 2.20 19.85 4.67
CA ASN A 261 2.90 20.80 3.78
C ASN A 261 2.86 22.26 4.26
N LYS A 262 2.14 22.57 5.35
CA LYS A 262 2.22 23.88 6.00
C LYS A 262 3.47 24.04 6.87
N ASP A 263 4.20 22.94 7.10
CA ASP A 263 5.47 22.98 7.79
C ASP A 263 6.61 23.36 6.82
N LYS A 264 7.39 24.37 7.20
CA LYS A 264 8.48 24.87 6.35
C LYS A 264 9.69 23.94 6.28
N ASP A 265 9.84 23.08 7.28
CA ASP A 265 10.94 22.10 7.36
C ASP A 265 10.57 20.80 6.61
N GLY A 266 9.34 20.74 6.06
CA GLY A 266 8.82 19.62 5.30
C GLY A 266 8.18 18.54 6.18
N PHE A 267 7.94 17.35 5.62
CA PHE A 267 7.20 16.32 6.33
C PHE A 267 7.62 14.89 5.96
N PHE A 268 7.28 13.96 6.84
CA PHE A 268 7.20 12.53 6.58
C PHE A 268 5.73 12.08 6.69
N LEU A 269 5.24 11.35 5.70
CA LEU A 269 3.88 10.80 5.67
C LEU A 269 3.93 9.33 5.28
N MET A 270 3.40 8.44 6.11
CA MET A 270 3.09 7.07 5.74
C MET A 270 1.61 6.96 5.39
N VAL A 271 1.30 6.24 4.31
CA VAL A 271 -0.06 5.98 3.83
C VAL A 271 -0.22 4.50 3.56
N GLU A 272 -1.23 3.88 4.13
CA GLU A 272 -1.49 2.46 3.97
C GLU A 272 -2.85 2.19 3.32
N GLY A 273 -2.83 1.38 2.26
CA GLY A 273 -4.01 0.69 1.72
C GLY A 273 -4.12 -0.68 2.36
N SER A 274 -4.66 -0.73 3.57
CA SER A 274 -4.63 -1.91 4.44
C SER A 274 -5.52 -3.05 3.95
N GLN A 275 -6.57 -2.73 3.23
CA GLN A 275 -7.65 -3.68 2.96
C GLN A 275 -7.44 -4.55 1.71
N VAL A 276 -6.35 -4.35 0.97
CA VAL A 276 -5.95 -5.30 -0.09
C VAL A 276 -5.59 -6.64 0.54
N ASP A 277 -4.86 -6.60 1.68
CA ASP A 277 -4.52 -7.76 2.48
C ASP A 277 -5.76 -8.46 3.04
N TRP A 278 -6.68 -7.71 3.66
CA TRP A 278 -7.89 -8.30 4.23
C TRP A 278 -8.77 -8.98 3.18
N ALA A 279 -8.88 -8.39 1.99
CA ALA A 279 -9.54 -9.05 0.85
C ALA A 279 -8.76 -10.28 0.36
N GLY A 280 -7.44 -10.28 0.44
CA GLY A 280 -6.59 -11.43 0.15
C GLY A 280 -6.77 -12.57 1.15
N HIS A 281 -6.86 -12.27 2.45
CA HIS A 281 -7.16 -13.24 3.52
C HIS A 281 -8.51 -13.92 3.33
N ASP A 282 -9.47 -13.16 2.86
CA ASP A 282 -10.84 -13.58 2.58
C ASP A 282 -10.99 -14.28 1.22
N ASN A 283 -9.97 -14.20 0.37
CA ASN A 283 -10.00 -14.65 -1.03
C ASN A 283 -11.04 -13.91 -1.89
N ASP A 284 -11.37 -12.67 -1.54
CA ASP A 284 -12.35 -11.81 -2.21
C ASP A 284 -11.70 -11.00 -3.35
N ILE A 285 -11.87 -11.44 -4.60
CA ILE A 285 -11.34 -10.72 -5.77
C ILE A 285 -12.07 -9.39 -6.02
N VAL A 286 -13.32 -9.25 -5.61
CA VAL A 286 -14.10 -8.00 -5.75
C VAL A 286 -13.57 -6.95 -4.78
N GLY A 287 -13.45 -7.30 -3.51
CA GLY A 287 -12.85 -6.46 -2.47
C GLY A 287 -11.44 -6.06 -2.82
N ALA A 288 -10.59 -7.04 -3.17
CA ALA A 288 -9.19 -6.80 -3.55
C ALA A 288 -9.04 -5.78 -4.68
N MET A 289 -9.81 -5.90 -5.75
CA MET A 289 -9.72 -4.97 -6.88
C MET A 289 -10.31 -3.60 -6.56
N SER A 290 -11.30 -3.50 -5.68
CA SER A 290 -11.83 -2.21 -5.23
C SER A 290 -10.82 -1.44 -4.34
N GLU A 291 -10.09 -2.15 -3.49
CA GLU A 291 -9.05 -1.59 -2.65
C GLU A 291 -7.81 -1.20 -3.46
N MET A 292 -7.44 -1.99 -4.48
CA MET A 292 -6.40 -1.61 -5.45
C MET A 292 -6.73 -0.28 -6.15
N GLU A 293 -8.01 -0.04 -6.46
CA GLU A 293 -8.45 1.23 -7.06
C GLU A 293 -8.33 2.41 -6.08
N ASP A 294 -8.69 2.23 -4.79
CA ASP A 294 -8.55 3.28 -3.78
C ASP A 294 -7.07 3.59 -3.51
N PHE A 295 -6.23 2.56 -3.44
CA PHE A 295 -4.79 2.72 -3.25
C PHE A 295 -4.12 3.41 -4.46
N GLU A 296 -4.46 3.03 -5.70
CA GLU A 296 -3.95 3.73 -6.89
C GLU A 296 -4.34 5.22 -6.89
N LYS A 297 -5.57 5.55 -6.49
CA LYS A 297 -6.03 6.94 -6.41
C LYS A 297 -5.24 7.75 -5.36
N ALA A 298 -4.90 7.14 -4.23
CA ALA A 298 -4.07 7.76 -3.19
C ALA A 298 -2.61 7.93 -3.68
N TYR A 299 -2.04 6.88 -4.28
CA TYR A 299 -0.71 6.92 -4.88
C TYR A 299 -0.60 8.02 -5.95
N LYS A 300 -1.58 8.09 -6.86
CA LYS A 300 -1.64 9.15 -7.87
C LYS A 300 -1.67 10.54 -7.25
N ALA A 301 -2.42 10.74 -6.17
CA ALA A 301 -2.47 12.03 -5.47
C ALA A 301 -1.10 12.43 -4.89
N ALA A 302 -0.37 11.47 -4.30
CA ALA A 302 1.00 11.69 -3.83
C ALA A 302 1.97 12.06 -4.97
N ILE A 303 1.89 11.34 -6.10
CA ILE A 303 2.69 11.64 -7.30
C ILE A 303 2.37 13.03 -7.88
N GLU A 304 1.10 13.39 -7.97
CA GLU A 304 0.68 14.72 -8.47
C GLU A 304 1.16 15.85 -7.56
N PHE A 305 1.19 15.64 -6.26
CA PHE A 305 1.80 16.58 -5.32
C PHE A 305 3.31 16.69 -5.55
N ALA A 306 4.02 15.57 -5.61
CA ALA A 306 5.48 15.53 -5.81
C ALA A 306 5.90 16.18 -7.14
N LYS A 307 5.14 16.01 -8.21
CA LYS A 307 5.38 16.68 -9.52
C LYS A 307 5.34 18.21 -9.42
N LYS A 308 4.49 18.75 -8.56
CA LYS A 308 4.35 20.20 -8.34
C LYS A 308 5.41 20.73 -7.38
N ASP A 309 5.64 20.03 -6.29
CA ASP A 309 6.56 20.42 -5.21
C ASP A 309 8.05 20.27 -5.60
N LYS A 310 8.40 19.23 -6.35
CA LYS A 310 9.76 18.89 -6.82
C LYS A 310 10.80 18.56 -5.74
N HIS A 311 10.47 18.70 -4.46
CA HIS A 311 11.29 18.38 -3.30
C HIS A 311 10.74 17.18 -2.52
N THR A 312 9.77 16.48 -3.08
CA THR A 312 9.10 15.33 -2.49
C THR A 312 9.56 14.04 -3.14
N LEU A 313 10.05 13.12 -2.33
CA LEU A 313 10.25 11.73 -2.68
C LEU A 313 8.95 10.96 -2.35
N VAL A 314 8.44 10.23 -3.32
CA VAL A 314 7.34 9.27 -3.15
C VAL A 314 7.88 7.88 -3.36
N VAL A 315 7.69 7.00 -2.40
CA VAL A 315 7.99 5.56 -2.51
C VAL A 315 6.71 4.79 -2.23
N ALA A 316 6.42 3.77 -3.01
CA ALA A 316 5.33 2.85 -2.74
C ALA A 316 5.81 1.40 -2.89
N THR A 317 5.28 0.51 -2.05
CA THR A 317 5.59 -0.92 -2.07
C THR A 317 4.46 -1.71 -1.42
N ALA A 318 4.64 -3.02 -1.27
CA ALA A 318 3.85 -3.85 -0.36
C ALA A 318 4.75 -4.36 0.78
N ASP A 319 4.16 -4.86 1.82
CA ASP A 319 4.86 -5.50 2.93
C ASP A 319 5.04 -7.01 2.70
N HIS A 320 4.07 -7.66 2.09
CA HIS A 320 4.05 -9.06 1.62
C HIS A 320 2.99 -9.23 0.52
N SER A 321 2.76 -10.45 0.09
CA SER A 321 1.58 -10.85 -0.67
C SER A 321 0.66 -11.70 0.20
N THR A 322 -0.64 -11.77 -0.15
CA THR A 322 -1.66 -12.49 0.62
C THR A 322 -2.52 -13.35 -0.29
N GLY A 323 -3.01 -14.48 0.22
CA GLY A 323 -3.93 -15.37 -0.47
C GLY A 323 -3.30 -16.32 -1.49
N GLY A 324 -2.02 -16.10 -1.85
CA GLY A 324 -1.39 -16.83 -2.95
C GLY A 324 -2.19 -16.66 -4.24
N PHE A 325 -2.61 -15.42 -4.52
CA PHE A 325 -3.48 -15.03 -5.61
C PHE A 325 -2.89 -15.35 -6.98
N SER A 326 -3.66 -16.05 -7.79
CA SER A 326 -3.27 -16.46 -9.15
C SER A 326 -4.22 -15.88 -10.20
N ILE A 327 -3.64 -15.22 -11.20
CA ILE A 327 -4.35 -14.76 -12.42
C ILE A 327 -4.27 -15.86 -13.47
N GLY A 328 -5.38 -16.60 -13.66
CA GLY A 328 -5.45 -17.80 -14.48
C GLY A 328 -5.40 -19.07 -13.64
N ALA A 329 -6.31 -19.98 -13.90
CA ALA A 329 -6.50 -21.23 -13.17
C ALA A 329 -6.98 -22.36 -14.09
N LYS A 330 -7.03 -23.58 -13.56
CA LYS A 330 -7.68 -24.72 -14.22
C LYS A 330 -7.18 -25.00 -15.65
N GLY A 331 -5.93 -24.62 -15.98
CA GLY A 331 -5.35 -24.79 -17.30
C GLY A 331 -5.91 -23.87 -18.39
N ILE A 332 -6.70 -22.86 -18.02
CA ILE A 332 -7.23 -21.86 -18.94
C ILE A 332 -6.24 -20.67 -18.99
N TYR A 333 -5.72 -20.38 -20.19
CA TYR A 333 -4.77 -19.30 -20.45
C TYR A 333 -5.49 -17.94 -20.60
N ASN A 334 -6.34 -17.58 -19.62
CA ASN A 334 -7.06 -16.31 -19.62
C ASN A 334 -7.49 -15.92 -18.21
N TRP A 335 -7.74 -14.63 -18.02
CA TRP A 335 -8.35 -14.05 -16.82
C TRP A 335 -9.34 -12.97 -17.25
N PHE A 336 -10.52 -12.94 -16.63
CA PHE A 336 -11.65 -12.14 -17.07
C PHE A 336 -12.02 -11.10 -16.01
N GLY A 337 -11.69 -9.82 -16.23
CA GLY A 337 -12.02 -8.75 -15.29
C GLY A 337 -13.49 -8.29 -15.30
N GLU A 338 -14.24 -8.57 -16.37
CA GLU A 338 -15.61 -8.07 -16.52
C GLU A 338 -16.59 -8.52 -15.43
N PRO A 339 -16.52 -9.76 -14.89
CA PRO A 339 -17.38 -10.15 -13.77
C PRO A 339 -17.21 -9.28 -12.53
N ILE A 340 -15.99 -8.81 -12.24
CA ILE A 340 -15.72 -7.90 -11.11
C ILE A 340 -16.46 -6.58 -11.30
N LYS A 341 -16.46 -6.04 -12.53
CA LYS A 341 -17.16 -4.79 -12.87
C LYS A 341 -18.70 -4.89 -12.75
N ALA A 342 -19.24 -6.09 -12.58
CA ALA A 342 -20.67 -6.30 -12.31
C ALA A 342 -21.01 -6.15 -10.83
N ALA A 343 -20.05 -6.30 -9.94
CA ALA A 343 -20.27 -6.18 -8.50
C ALA A 343 -20.53 -4.72 -8.10
N LYS A 344 -21.52 -4.51 -7.25
CA LYS A 344 -21.86 -3.22 -6.62
C LYS A 344 -21.58 -3.22 -5.13
N ARG A 345 -21.31 -4.38 -4.55
CA ARG A 345 -20.92 -4.64 -3.17
C ARG A 345 -20.03 -5.88 -3.13
N THR A 346 -19.29 -6.04 -2.02
CA THR A 346 -18.49 -7.25 -1.79
C THR A 346 -19.38 -8.48 -1.54
N PRO A 347 -18.81 -9.69 -1.68
CA PRO A 347 -19.42 -10.93 -1.18
C PRO A 347 -19.80 -10.84 0.31
N ASP A 348 -18.90 -10.38 1.18
CA ASP A 348 -19.13 -10.10 2.60
C ASP A 348 -20.40 -9.31 2.86
N PHE A 349 -20.56 -8.17 2.18
CA PHE A 349 -21.75 -7.32 2.32
C PHE A 349 -23.03 -8.06 1.98
N MET A 350 -22.99 -8.86 0.90
CA MET A 350 -24.15 -9.65 0.47
C MET A 350 -24.43 -10.79 1.46
N ALA A 351 -23.40 -11.49 1.93
CA ALA A 351 -23.49 -12.56 2.91
C ALA A 351 -24.08 -12.07 4.23
N ASP A 352 -23.63 -10.91 4.71
CA ASP A 352 -24.15 -10.23 5.90
C ASP A 352 -25.65 -9.90 5.79
N ALA A 353 -26.10 -9.44 4.65
CA ALA A 353 -27.52 -9.18 4.40
C ALA A 353 -28.33 -10.48 4.43
N ILE A 354 -27.83 -11.54 3.78
CA ILE A 354 -28.50 -12.84 3.68
C ILE A 354 -28.60 -13.52 5.05
N VAL A 355 -27.53 -13.55 5.83
CA VAL A 355 -27.55 -14.17 7.17
C VAL A 355 -28.52 -13.45 8.11
N LYS A 356 -28.74 -12.15 7.91
CA LYS A 356 -29.75 -11.34 8.63
C LYS A 356 -31.16 -11.51 8.11
N GLY A 357 -31.38 -12.41 7.12
CA GLY A 357 -32.71 -12.81 6.62
C GLY A 357 -33.13 -12.19 5.29
N ALA A 358 -32.23 -11.51 4.57
CA ALA A 358 -32.54 -11.05 3.22
C ALA A 358 -32.69 -12.26 2.26
N ASP A 359 -33.58 -12.13 1.28
CA ASP A 359 -33.78 -13.15 0.23
C ASP A 359 -32.51 -13.28 -0.63
N VAL A 360 -32.03 -14.49 -0.82
CA VAL A 360 -30.78 -14.80 -1.51
C VAL A 360 -30.80 -14.29 -2.96
N GLU A 361 -31.78 -14.71 -3.74
CA GLU A 361 -31.85 -14.39 -5.16
C GLU A 361 -32.03 -12.91 -5.40
N LYS A 362 -32.84 -12.25 -4.59
CA LYS A 362 -33.08 -10.81 -4.66
C LYS A 362 -31.81 -10.04 -4.29
N THR A 363 -31.09 -10.46 -3.25
CA THR A 363 -29.84 -9.83 -2.81
C THR A 363 -28.78 -9.94 -3.89
N LEU A 364 -28.54 -11.12 -4.42
CA LEU A 364 -27.56 -11.34 -5.48
C LEU A 364 -27.89 -10.50 -6.73
N LYS A 365 -29.15 -10.49 -7.19
CA LYS A 365 -29.56 -9.71 -8.36
C LYS A 365 -29.54 -8.19 -8.13
N GLN A 366 -29.68 -7.73 -6.90
CA GLN A 366 -29.57 -6.32 -6.53
C GLN A 366 -28.12 -5.82 -6.62
N TYR A 367 -27.18 -6.64 -6.13
CA TYR A 367 -25.77 -6.22 -5.96
C TYR A 367 -24.83 -6.77 -7.05
N ILE A 368 -25.31 -7.65 -7.92
CA ILE A 368 -24.60 -8.10 -9.13
C ILE A 368 -25.39 -7.64 -10.35
N ASP A 369 -24.78 -6.83 -11.21
CA ASP A 369 -25.43 -6.30 -12.42
C ASP A 369 -25.72 -7.40 -13.44
N GLN A 370 -27.01 -7.75 -13.58
CA GLN A 370 -27.45 -8.83 -14.43
C GLN A 370 -27.30 -8.55 -15.94
N ASN A 371 -27.04 -7.31 -16.34
CA ASN A 371 -26.71 -6.97 -17.73
C ASN A 371 -25.27 -7.34 -18.08
N LYS A 372 -24.37 -7.32 -17.08
CA LYS A 372 -22.98 -7.69 -17.24
C LYS A 372 -22.73 -9.16 -16.94
N VAL A 373 -23.34 -9.66 -15.86
CA VAL A 373 -23.21 -11.05 -15.40
C VAL A 373 -24.59 -11.60 -15.07
N LYS A 374 -25.12 -12.40 -15.97
CA LYS A 374 -26.38 -13.14 -15.72
C LYS A 374 -26.08 -14.34 -14.83
N LEU A 375 -26.60 -14.33 -13.61
CA LEU A 375 -26.50 -15.47 -12.70
C LEU A 375 -27.26 -16.70 -13.24
N THR A 376 -26.66 -17.87 -13.04
CA THR A 376 -27.31 -19.16 -13.34
C THR A 376 -28.14 -19.63 -12.15
N ASN A 377 -29.09 -20.56 -12.42
CA ASN A 377 -29.87 -21.17 -11.36
C ASN A 377 -28.98 -21.99 -10.38
N ASP A 378 -27.89 -22.59 -10.88
CA ASP A 378 -26.97 -23.37 -10.05
C ASP A 378 -26.17 -22.48 -9.10
N GLU A 379 -25.71 -21.29 -9.53
CA GLU A 379 -25.05 -20.32 -8.67
C GLU A 379 -25.98 -19.82 -7.57
N ILE A 380 -27.21 -19.43 -7.92
CA ILE A 380 -28.23 -19.01 -6.95
C ILE A 380 -28.53 -20.15 -5.96
N LYS A 381 -28.65 -21.39 -6.47
CA LYS A 381 -28.88 -22.58 -5.63
C LYS A 381 -27.72 -22.82 -4.67
N THR A 382 -26.48 -22.72 -5.13
CA THR A 382 -25.28 -22.91 -4.28
C THR A 382 -25.29 -21.93 -3.11
N VAL A 383 -25.51 -20.65 -3.35
CA VAL A 383 -25.62 -19.63 -2.28
C VAL A 383 -26.82 -19.89 -1.38
N SER A 384 -27.96 -20.33 -1.94
CA SER A 384 -29.16 -20.67 -1.17
C SER A 384 -28.93 -21.88 -0.24
N ASP A 385 -28.17 -22.87 -0.71
CA ASP A 385 -27.79 -24.03 0.12
C ASP A 385 -26.83 -23.62 1.23
N ALA A 386 -25.86 -22.75 0.96
CA ALA A 386 -25.00 -22.16 1.95
C ALA A 386 -25.78 -21.35 3.00
N ALA A 387 -26.78 -20.58 2.57
CA ALA A 387 -27.64 -19.78 3.47
C ALA A 387 -28.41 -20.64 4.51
N LYS A 388 -28.71 -21.90 4.20
CA LYS A 388 -29.35 -22.82 5.15
C LYS A 388 -28.49 -23.12 6.38
N THR A 389 -27.17 -22.97 6.25
CA THR A 389 -26.22 -23.15 7.37
C THR A 389 -26.30 -22.04 8.41
N LYS A 390 -26.86 -20.88 8.06
CA LYS A 390 -26.87 -19.64 8.87
C LYS A 390 -25.46 -19.19 9.31
N ASN A 391 -24.44 -19.58 8.55
CA ASN A 391 -23.06 -19.20 8.77
C ASN A 391 -22.66 -18.18 7.69
N VAL A 392 -22.25 -16.98 8.11
CA VAL A 392 -21.89 -15.89 7.19
C VAL A 392 -20.73 -16.28 6.28
N THR A 393 -19.71 -16.94 6.82
CA THR A 393 -18.53 -17.36 6.04
C THR A 393 -18.90 -18.38 4.96
N ASN A 394 -19.82 -19.32 5.23
CA ASN A 394 -20.26 -20.27 4.20
C ASN A 394 -21.02 -19.59 3.06
N ILE A 395 -21.78 -18.53 3.39
CA ILE A 395 -22.55 -17.77 2.39
C ILE A 395 -21.57 -16.93 1.56
N ASP A 396 -20.64 -16.29 2.20
CA ASP A 396 -19.59 -15.46 1.62
C ASP A 396 -18.76 -16.27 0.63
N ASN A 397 -18.13 -17.36 1.08
CA ASN A 397 -17.34 -18.25 0.23
C ASN A 397 -18.15 -18.75 -1.00
N ALA A 398 -19.47 -18.96 -0.85
CA ALA A 398 -20.31 -19.36 -1.97
C ALA A 398 -20.52 -18.23 -2.99
N ILE A 399 -20.55 -16.98 -2.54
CA ILE A 399 -20.64 -15.80 -3.41
C ILE A 399 -19.29 -15.51 -4.08
N GLU A 400 -18.18 -15.56 -3.33
CA GLU A 400 -16.82 -15.45 -3.85
C GLU A 400 -16.54 -16.44 -4.95
N ALA A 401 -16.95 -17.70 -4.77
CA ALA A 401 -16.81 -18.74 -5.78
C ALA A 401 -17.49 -18.41 -7.11
N ILE A 402 -18.55 -17.60 -7.12
CA ILE A 402 -19.18 -17.11 -8.36
C ILE A 402 -18.17 -16.23 -9.13
N PHE A 403 -17.55 -15.28 -8.43
CA PHE A 403 -16.59 -14.36 -9.03
C PHE A 403 -15.32 -15.09 -9.45
N ASP A 404 -14.74 -15.92 -8.58
CA ASP A 404 -13.52 -16.68 -8.87
C ASP A 404 -13.67 -17.59 -10.08
N ASN A 405 -14.78 -18.32 -10.18
CA ASN A 405 -15.04 -19.18 -11.32
C ASN A 405 -15.20 -18.40 -12.62
N ARG A 406 -15.85 -17.25 -12.57
CA ARG A 406 -16.13 -16.42 -13.75
C ARG A 406 -14.93 -15.59 -14.19
N THR A 407 -14.08 -15.19 -13.26
CA THR A 407 -12.84 -14.46 -13.55
C THR A 407 -11.68 -15.38 -13.91
N ASN A 408 -11.78 -16.67 -13.59
CA ASN A 408 -10.70 -17.64 -13.62
C ASN A 408 -9.57 -17.28 -12.63
N THR A 409 -9.98 -16.83 -11.45
CA THR A 409 -9.10 -16.56 -10.30
C THR A 409 -8.90 -17.83 -9.48
N ALA A 410 -7.73 -17.96 -8.85
CA ALA A 410 -7.47 -18.99 -7.86
C ALA A 410 -6.63 -18.43 -6.68
N TRP A 411 -6.79 -19.07 -5.56
CA TRP A 411 -6.13 -18.79 -4.29
C TRP A 411 -5.52 -20.07 -3.74
N THR A 412 -4.36 -19.98 -3.12
CA THR A 412 -3.68 -21.15 -2.54
C THR A 412 -3.80 -21.21 -1.03
N THR A 413 -4.12 -20.10 -0.39
CA THR A 413 -4.20 -19.97 1.08
C THR A 413 -5.09 -18.80 1.45
N GLY A 414 -5.53 -18.72 2.70
CA GLY A 414 -6.05 -17.50 3.32
C GLY A 414 -5.00 -16.77 4.16
N GLY A 415 -3.70 -17.06 3.97
CA GLY A 415 -2.58 -16.44 4.69
C GLY A 415 -1.63 -15.70 3.76
N HIS A 416 -0.51 -15.22 4.31
CA HIS A 416 0.53 -14.55 3.54
C HIS A 416 1.35 -15.53 2.72
N THR A 417 1.98 -15.04 1.66
CA THR A 417 2.92 -15.78 0.82
C THR A 417 4.24 -15.03 0.69
N GLY A 418 5.33 -15.76 0.46
CA GLY A 418 6.70 -15.30 0.65
C GLY A 418 7.42 -14.77 -0.60
N GLU A 419 6.68 -14.45 -1.66
CA GLU A 419 7.26 -13.85 -2.86
C GLU A 419 7.71 -12.40 -2.64
N ASP A 420 8.71 -11.98 -3.45
CA ASP A 420 9.13 -10.58 -3.49
C ASP A 420 8.00 -9.68 -3.97
N VAL A 421 7.98 -8.45 -3.49
CA VAL A 421 6.93 -7.47 -3.82
C VAL A 421 7.50 -6.28 -4.58
N PRO A 422 6.69 -5.59 -5.43
CA PRO A 422 7.17 -4.51 -6.27
C PRO A 422 7.49 -3.24 -5.48
N VAL A 423 8.50 -2.49 -5.94
CA VAL A 423 8.87 -1.17 -5.43
C VAL A 423 8.68 -0.12 -6.51
N TYR A 424 8.00 0.95 -6.16
CA TYR A 424 7.73 2.10 -7.03
C TYR A 424 8.34 3.36 -6.41
N ALA A 425 8.96 4.22 -7.21
CA ALA A 425 9.52 5.45 -6.69
C ALA A 425 9.45 6.60 -7.70
N TYR A 426 9.18 7.81 -7.19
CA TYR A 426 9.18 9.05 -7.95
C TYR A 426 9.79 10.20 -7.14
N GLY A 427 10.50 11.10 -7.81
CA GLY A 427 11.10 12.29 -7.21
C GLY A 427 12.61 12.17 -7.02
N PRO A 428 13.22 13.06 -6.23
CA PRO A 428 14.66 13.04 -5.99
C PRO A 428 15.12 11.73 -5.35
N TYR A 429 16.25 11.19 -5.81
CA TYR A 429 16.88 9.96 -5.30
C TYR A 429 16.07 8.66 -5.48
N LYS A 430 15.06 8.67 -6.35
CA LYS A 430 14.25 7.47 -6.65
C LYS A 430 15.09 6.28 -7.11
N GLU A 431 16.23 6.53 -7.77
CA GLU A 431 17.16 5.52 -8.27
C GLU A 431 17.80 4.67 -7.15
N ARG A 432 17.79 5.15 -5.90
CA ARG A 432 18.32 4.41 -4.74
C ARG A 432 17.41 3.24 -4.33
N PHE A 433 16.17 3.24 -4.79
CA PHE A 433 15.17 2.20 -4.52
C PHE A 433 15.09 1.16 -5.65
N ALA A 434 15.96 1.26 -6.66
CA ALA A 434 15.91 0.43 -7.86
C ALA A 434 16.62 -0.92 -7.67
N GLY A 435 16.15 -1.91 -8.43
CA GLY A 435 16.71 -3.26 -8.45
C GLY A 435 16.08 -4.18 -7.41
N GLN A 436 16.84 -5.20 -7.01
CA GLN A 436 16.47 -6.09 -5.91
C GLN A 436 17.00 -5.50 -4.61
N VAL A 437 16.12 -5.14 -3.69
CA VAL A 437 16.47 -4.58 -2.38
C VAL A 437 15.93 -5.45 -1.24
N ASP A 438 16.46 -5.29 -0.05
CA ASP A 438 15.84 -5.82 1.17
C ASP A 438 14.82 -4.78 1.70
N ASN A 439 13.73 -5.21 2.35
CA ASN A 439 12.74 -4.26 2.86
C ASN A 439 13.32 -3.31 3.94
N THR A 440 14.41 -3.70 4.62
CA THR A 440 15.15 -2.82 5.54
C THR A 440 15.84 -1.66 4.82
N ASP A 441 16.16 -1.81 3.54
CA ASP A 441 16.84 -0.75 2.78
C ASP A 441 15.95 0.46 2.57
N GLN A 442 14.62 0.29 2.60
CA GLN A 442 13.66 1.38 2.55
C GLN A 442 13.95 2.41 3.66
N ALA A 443 13.99 1.96 4.91
CA ALA A 443 14.30 2.82 6.04
C ALA A 443 15.75 3.34 6.01
N LYS A 444 16.73 2.49 5.72
CA LYS A 444 18.15 2.88 5.66
C LYS A 444 18.38 4.02 4.67
N ILE A 445 17.75 3.94 3.49
CA ILE A 445 17.81 5.01 2.48
C ILE A 445 17.16 6.28 3.01
N ILE A 446 15.95 6.19 3.59
CA ILE A 446 15.23 7.35 4.12
C ILE A 446 16.00 8.00 5.28
N PHE A 447 16.57 7.24 6.22
CA PHE A 447 17.43 7.77 7.29
C PHE A 447 18.62 8.57 6.73
N ASP A 448 19.27 8.05 5.69
CA ASP A 448 20.40 8.76 5.05
C ASP A 448 19.94 10.05 4.37
N LEU A 449 18.79 10.02 3.70
CA LEU A 449 18.22 11.19 3.03
C LEU A 449 17.77 12.27 4.04
N LEU A 450 17.24 11.86 5.18
CA LEU A 450 16.89 12.78 6.26
C LEU A 450 18.13 13.46 6.88
N LYS A 451 19.34 12.89 6.79
CA LYS A 451 20.60 13.50 7.29
C LYS A 451 21.11 14.62 6.38
N LYS A 452 20.77 14.60 5.10
CA LYS A 452 21.21 15.60 4.12
C LYS A 452 20.37 16.87 4.29
N ARG A 453 21.02 17.98 4.65
CA ARG A 453 20.42 19.33 4.69
C ARG A 453 20.66 20.06 3.39
#